data_1acf6f98931bba755e7b4c816380f684
#
_entry.id   1acf6f98931bba755e7b4c816380f684
#
_cell.length_a   1.000
_cell.length_b   1.000
_cell.length_c   1.000
_cell.angle_alpha   90.00
_cell.angle_beta   90.00
_cell.angle_gamma   90.00
#
_symmetry.space_group_name_H-M   'P 1'
#
loop_
_entity.id
_entity.type
_entity.pdbx_description
1 polymer ?
#
loop_
_entity_poly.entity_id
_entity_poly.type
_entity_poly.pdbx_seq_one_letter_code
_entity_poly.pdbx_strand_id
1 'polypeptide(L)'
;MTSTPLRNVDVDLTAPVEDWAFEALATVLDRGTVGEWRRVVAAIRSQPWGTVARNTETIIGWGERYGVDALLEEAIRRARRDFQVAARRKHGQRLRRLRLSAGLTLRELGAATGITAANLSKYENGLMSPTLDTVERIEQALAVQQPRAIEGDGADAASITP
;
A
#
# COMPACT_ATOMS: atom_id res chain seq x y z
N MET A 1 1.57 -35.94 -9.75
CA MET A 1 0.72 -34.73 -9.79
C MET A 1 -0.72 -35.20 -9.50
N THR A 2 -1.11 -35.19 -8.23
CA THR A 2 -2.42 -35.67 -7.79
C THR A 2 -3.35 -34.49 -7.62
N SER A 3 -4.15 -34.22 -8.64
CA SER A 3 -5.30 -33.31 -8.53
C SER A 3 -6.31 -34.00 -7.57
N THR A 4 -6.50 -33.42 -6.40
CA THR A 4 -7.61 -33.85 -5.52
C THR A 4 -8.88 -33.30 -6.13
N PRO A 5 -9.84 -34.17 -6.57
CA PRO A 5 -11.08 -33.67 -7.14
C PRO A 5 -11.89 -32.97 -6.04
N LEU A 6 -11.94 -31.65 -6.10
CA LEU A 6 -12.87 -30.86 -5.30
C LEU A 6 -14.29 -31.26 -5.78
N ARG A 7 -15.09 -31.81 -4.88
CA ARG A 7 -16.43 -32.31 -5.19
C ARG A 7 -17.27 -31.15 -5.74
N ASN A 8 -17.48 -31.09 -7.05
CA ASN A 8 -18.29 -30.16 -7.84
C ASN A 8 -17.62 -28.91 -8.44
N VAL A 9 -16.33 -28.68 -8.26
CA VAL A 9 -15.67 -27.55 -8.94
C VAL A 9 -14.37 -28.05 -9.58
N ASP A 10 -14.29 -27.98 -10.90
CA ASP A 10 -13.05 -28.24 -11.63
C ASP A 10 -12.13 -27.04 -11.48
N VAL A 11 -11.24 -27.09 -10.49
CA VAL A 11 -10.32 -25.98 -10.19
C VAL A 11 -8.93 -26.39 -10.60
N ASP A 12 -8.35 -25.61 -11.48
CA ASP A 12 -6.93 -25.65 -11.72
C ASP A 12 -6.18 -25.04 -10.52
N LEU A 13 -5.84 -25.91 -9.56
CA LEU A 13 -5.06 -25.51 -8.38
C LEU A 13 -3.62 -25.08 -8.71
N THR A 14 -3.17 -25.17 -9.95
CA THR A 14 -1.87 -24.65 -10.39
C THR A 14 -1.96 -23.15 -10.75
N ALA A 15 -3.16 -22.67 -11.10
CA ALA A 15 -3.42 -21.25 -11.39
C ALA A 15 -3.18 -20.37 -10.17
N PRO A 16 -2.86 -19.06 -10.35
CA PRO A 16 -2.81 -18.08 -9.26
C PRO A 16 -4.12 -18.09 -8.43
N VAL A 17 -4.02 -17.89 -7.12
CA VAL A 17 -5.19 -17.91 -6.23
C VAL A 17 -6.18 -16.79 -6.56
N GLU A 18 -5.69 -15.71 -7.12
CA GLU A 18 -6.47 -14.57 -7.57
C GLU A 18 -7.47 -14.92 -8.70
N ASP A 19 -7.16 -15.98 -9.46
CA ASP A 19 -7.96 -16.46 -10.58
C ASP A 19 -8.93 -17.58 -10.16
N TRP A 20 -8.90 -18.01 -8.90
CA TRP A 20 -9.81 -19.04 -8.41
C TRP A 20 -11.24 -18.50 -8.30
N ALA A 21 -12.19 -19.32 -8.79
CA ALA A 21 -13.60 -19.04 -8.55
C ALA A 21 -13.91 -19.02 -7.04
N PHE A 22 -14.95 -18.29 -6.66
CA PHE A 22 -15.35 -18.15 -5.25
C PHE A 22 -15.61 -19.50 -4.57
N GLU A 23 -16.29 -20.42 -5.26
CA GLU A 23 -16.61 -21.77 -4.79
C GLU A 23 -15.35 -22.62 -4.59
N ALA A 24 -14.36 -22.41 -5.43
CA ALA A 24 -13.06 -23.07 -5.32
C ALA A 24 -12.32 -22.61 -4.07
N LEU A 25 -12.28 -21.30 -3.82
CA LEU A 25 -11.71 -20.74 -2.60
C LEU A 25 -12.45 -21.27 -1.37
N ALA A 26 -13.79 -21.26 -1.38
CA ALA A 26 -14.60 -21.81 -0.28
C ALA A 26 -14.28 -23.28 0.00
N THR A 27 -14.13 -24.10 -1.04
CA THR A 27 -13.80 -25.52 -0.90
C THR A 27 -12.39 -25.72 -0.34
N VAL A 28 -11.42 -24.94 -0.80
CA VAL A 28 -10.04 -24.97 -0.27
C VAL A 28 -10.00 -24.56 1.20
N LEU A 29 -10.75 -23.55 1.60
CA LEU A 29 -10.80 -23.11 2.99
C LEU A 29 -11.51 -24.13 3.90
N ASP A 30 -12.46 -24.92 3.38
CA ASP A 30 -13.18 -25.97 4.11
C ASP A 30 -12.34 -27.24 4.27
N ARG A 31 -11.69 -27.70 3.22
CA ARG A 31 -11.04 -29.03 3.17
C ARG A 31 -9.73 -29.08 2.40
N GLY A 32 -9.14 -27.93 2.13
CA GLY A 32 -7.87 -27.83 1.43
C GLY A 32 -6.68 -28.30 2.27
N THR A 33 -5.56 -28.49 1.60
CA THR A 33 -4.29 -28.82 2.23
C THR A 33 -3.61 -27.58 2.84
N VAL A 34 -2.65 -27.80 3.74
CA VAL A 34 -1.81 -26.73 4.30
C VAL A 34 -1.07 -25.95 3.19
N GLY A 35 -0.69 -26.62 2.09
CA GLY A 35 -0.04 -25.96 0.94
C GLY A 35 -0.96 -24.95 0.27
N GLU A 36 -2.21 -25.31 0.04
CA GLU A 36 -3.23 -24.43 -0.55
C GLU A 36 -3.57 -23.25 0.39
N TRP A 37 -3.73 -23.50 1.67
CA TRP A 37 -3.94 -22.44 2.65
C TRP A 37 -2.78 -21.44 2.71
N ARG A 38 -1.54 -21.91 2.62
CA ARG A 38 -0.37 -21.02 2.52
C ARG A 38 -0.43 -20.12 1.29
N ARG A 39 -0.91 -20.65 0.15
CA ARG A 39 -1.09 -19.86 -1.07
C ARG A 39 -2.17 -18.79 -0.88
N VAL A 40 -3.31 -19.12 -0.27
CA VAL A 40 -4.37 -18.16 0.05
C VAL A 40 -3.83 -17.05 0.98
N VAL A 41 -3.12 -17.42 2.04
CA VAL A 41 -2.50 -16.44 2.96
C VAL A 41 -1.46 -15.58 2.25
N ALA A 42 -0.70 -16.14 1.31
CA ALA A 42 0.26 -15.37 0.51
C ALA A 42 -0.43 -14.34 -0.40
N ALA A 43 -1.53 -14.73 -1.06
CA ALA A 43 -2.35 -13.82 -1.87
C ALA A 43 -2.97 -12.69 -1.03
N ILE A 44 -3.49 -13.02 0.17
CA ILE A 44 -3.98 -12.02 1.13
C ILE A 44 -2.89 -11.04 1.54
N ARG A 45 -1.66 -11.51 1.80
CA ARG A 45 -0.52 -10.65 2.16
C ARG A 45 -0.11 -9.73 1.02
N SER A 46 -0.16 -10.23 -0.21
CA SER A 46 0.14 -9.45 -1.41
C SER A 46 -0.89 -8.34 -1.63
N GLN A 47 -2.18 -8.67 -1.48
CA GLN A 47 -3.29 -7.75 -1.71
C GLN A 47 -4.33 -7.82 -0.56
N PRO A 48 -4.07 -7.12 0.57
CA PRO A 48 -4.89 -7.25 1.79
C PRO A 48 -6.34 -6.78 1.68
N TRP A 49 -6.67 -6.02 0.63
CA TRP A 49 -8.04 -5.59 0.25
C TRP A 49 -8.46 -6.14 -1.12
N GLY A 50 -7.67 -7.06 -1.69
CA GLY A 50 -7.95 -7.70 -2.96
C GLY A 50 -9.14 -8.66 -2.88
N THR A 51 -9.50 -9.23 -4.02
CA THR A 51 -10.66 -10.14 -4.13
C THR A 51 -10.51 -11.36 -3.23
N VAL A 52 -9.32 -11.96 -3.13
CA VAL A 52 -9.07 -13.13 -2.26
C VAL A 52 -9.36 -12.80 -0.79
N ALA A 53 -8.88 -11.65 -0.29
CA ALA A 53 -9.13 -11.25 1.09
C ALA A 53 -10.62 -11.03 1.37
N ARG A 54 -11.34 -10.30 0.48
CA ARG A 54 -12.78 -10.07 0.61
C ARG A 54 -13.60 -11.36 0.52
N ASN A 55 -13.28 -12.22 -0.43
CA ASN A 55 -13.96 -13.50 -0.56
C ASN A 55 -13.72 -14.38 0.68
N THR A 56 -12.49 -14.40 1.21
CA THR A 56 -12.17 -15.12 2.45
C THR A 56 -13.00 -14.58 3.62
N GLU A 57 -13.13 -13.27 3.79
CA GLU A 57 -13.99 -12.66 4.83
C GLU A 57 -15.46 -13.07 4.67
N THR A 58 -15.97 -13.06 3.43
CA THR A 58 -17.34 -13.50 3.15
C THR A 58 -17.55 -14.98 3.51
N ILE A 59 -16.60 -15.83 3.15
CA ILE A 59 -16.67 -17.28 3.42
C ILE A 59 -16.59 -17.55 4.93
N ILE A 60 -15.75 -16.83 5.68
CA ILE A 60 -15.68 -16.93 7.14
C ILE A 60 -17.03 -16.55 7.76
N GLY A 61 -17.71 -15.51 7.24
CA GLY A 61 -19.01 -15.07 7.73
C GLY A 61 -20.17 -16.07 7.52
N TRP A 62 -19.98 -17.16 6.76
CA TRP A 62 -21.04 -18.14 6.50
C TRP A 62 -21.18 -19.23 7.55
N GLY A 63 -20.25 -19.37 8.49
CA GLY A 63 -20.35 -20.36 9.55
C GLY A 63 -19.03 -20.70 10.23
N GLU A 64 -19.13 -21.32 11.38
CA GLU A 64 -17.97 -21.69 12.19
C GLU A 64 -17.21 -22.88 11.58
N ARG A 65 -15.97 -22.63 11.20
CA ARG A 65 -14.99 -23.67 10.86
C ARG A 65 -13.95 -23.71 11.98
N TYR A 66 -13.93 -24.78 12.71
CA TYR A 66 -13.09 -24.97 13.90
C TYR A 66 -11.62 -24.54 13.69
N GLY A 67 -11.25 -23.37 14.25
CA GLY A 67 -9.88 -22.89 14.35
C GLY A 67 -9.31 -22.23 13.08
N VAL A 68 -9.80 -22.53 11.90
CA VAL A 68 -9.30 -21.99 10.62
C VAL A 68 -9.75 -20.53 10.42
N ASP A 69 -10.98 -20.23 10.77
CA ASP A 69 -11.55 -18.91 10.59
C ASP A 69 -10.78 -17.86 11.40
N ALA A 70 -10.48 -18.13 12.66
CA ALA A 70 -9.66 -17.25 13.50
C ALA A 70 -8.25 -17.02 12.95
N LEU A 71 -7.64 -18.06 12.36
CA LEU A 71 -6.32 -17.98 11.73
C LEU A 71 -6.35 -17.08 10.49
N LEU A 72 -7.37 -17.23 9.65
CA LEU A 72 -7.54 -16.44 8.42
C LEU A 72 -7.86 -14.98 8.73
N GLU A 73 -8.75 -14.73 9.71
CA GLU A 73 -9.03 -13.37 10.19
C GLU A 73 -7.76 -12.68 10.70
N GLU A 74 -6.95 -13.37 11.51
CA GLU A 74 -5.70 -12.80 11.99
C GLU A 74 -4.71 -12.58 10.83
N ALA A 75 -4.67 -13.47 9.85
CA ALA A 75 -3.84 -13.29 8.64
C ALA A 75 -4.25 -12.02 7.87
N ILE A 76 -5.55 -11.77 7.68
CA ILE A 76 -6.08 -10.58 7.02
C ILE A 76 -5.75 -9.33 7.85
N ARG A 77 -6.05 -9.35 9.15
CA ARG A 77 -5.75 -8.21 10.05
C ARG A 77 -4.26 -7.86 10.03
N ARG A 78 -3.39 -8.87 10.12
CA ARG A 78 -1.94 -8.68 10.08
C ARG A 78 -1.48 -8.12 8.75
N ALA A 79 -1.94 -8.69 7.63
CA ALA A 79 -1.60 -8.21 6.30
C ALA A 79 -1.98 -6.73 6.10
N ARG A 80 -3.17 -6.32 6.57
CA ARG A 80 -3.63 -4.92 6.53
C ARG A 80 -2.78 -4.00 7.39
N ARG A 81 -2.44 -4.41 8.62
CA ARG A 81 -1.53 -3.64 9.49
C ARG A 81 -0.16 -3.48 8.86
N ASP A 82 0.43 -4.56 8.35
CA ASP A 82 1.76 -4.55 7.74
C ASP A 82 1.79 -3.65 6.50
N PHE A 83 0.75 -3.71 5.66
CA PHE A 83 0.60 -2.84 4.50
C PHE A 83 0.51 -1.37 4.90
N GLN A 84 -0.30 -1.04 5.91
CA GLN A 84 -0.43 0.34 6.41
C GLN A 84 0.89 0.87 6.98
N VAL A 85 1.64 0.04 7.71
CA VAL A 85 2.96 0.40 8.23
C VAL A 85 3.94 0.65 7.08
N ALA A 86 3.96 -0.23 6.08
CA ALA A 86 4.82 -0.08 4.90
C ALA A 86 4.48 1.19 4.10
N ALA A 87 3.18 1.46 3.90
CA ALA A 87 2.70 2.66 3.23
C ALA A 87 3.13 3.93 3.96
N ARG A 88 2.95 3.99 5.29
CA ARG A 88 3.39 5.14 6.09
C ARG A 88 4.89 5.37 5.99
N ARG A 89 5.69 4.31 6.06
CA ARG A 89 7.16 4.41 5.89
C ARG A 89 7.54 4.93 4.52
N LYS A 90 6.91 4.43 3.46
CA LYS A 90 7.15 4.88 2.08
C LYS A 90 6.82 6.36 1.90
N HIS A 91 5.68 6.81 2.42
CA HIS A 91 5.29 8.23 2.38
C HIS A 91 6.23 9.10 3.21
N GLY A 92 6.62 8.67 4.41
CA GLY A 92 7.57 9.38 5.25
C GLY A 92 8.93 9.55 4.57
N GLN A 93 9.45 8.49 3.95
CA GLN A 93 10.71 8.57 3.19
C GLN A 93 10.60 9.50 1.98
N ARG A 94 9.44 9.54 1.30
CA ARG A 94 9.20 10.51 0.21
C ARG A 94 9.24 11.95 0.75
N LEU A 95 8.54 12.22 1.84
CA LEU A 95 8.54 13.53 2.49
C LEU A 95 9.96 13.98 2.86
N ARG A 96 10.73 13.08 3.50
CA ARG A 96 12.13 13.36 3.84
C ARG A 96 12.97 13.72 2.61
N ARG A 97 12.84 12.97 1.52
CA ARG A 97 13.55 13.27 0.27
C ARG A 97 13.16 14.65 -0.27
N LEU A 98 11.87 14.97 -0.33
CA LEU A 98 11.39 16.28 -0.81
C LEU A 98 11.92 17.43 0.05
N ARG A 99 11.90 17.29 1.38
CA ARG A 99 12.47 18.28 2.28
C ARG A 99 13.97 18.49 2.04
N LEU A 100 14.73 17.40 1.93
CA LEU A 100 16.17 17.46 1.69
C LEU A 100 16.50 18.05 0.32
N SER A 101 15.73 17.74 -0.72
CA SER A 101 15.92 18.35 -2.06
C SER A 101 15.58 19.84 -2.08
N ALA A 102 14.69 20.30 -1.19
CA ALA A 102 14.42 21.73 -0.97
C ALA A 102 15.46 22.41 -0.05
N GLY A 103 16.49 21.69 0.41
CA GLY A 103 17.53 22.22 1.28
C GLY A 103 17.08 22.55 2.71
N LEU A 104 15.89 22.09 3.12
CA LEU A 104 15.30 22.47 4.40
C LEU A 104 15.67 21.50 5.53
N THR A 105 15.94 22.08 6.71
CA THR A 105 15.96 21.33 7.98
C THR A 105 14.53 21.07 8.48
N LEU A 106 14.36 20.14 9.42
CA LEU A 106 13.06 19.92 10.08
C LEU A 106 12.55 21.17 10.82
N ARG A 107 13.46 22.00 11.33
CA ARG A 107 13.11 23.25 12.03
C ARG A 107 12.58 24.30 11.05
N GLU A 108 13.22 24.49 9.92
CA GLU A 108 12.80 25.43 8.87
C GLU A 108 11.48 25.02 8.25
N LEU A 109 11.29 23.74 7.90
CA LEU A 109 10.00 23.23 7.44
C LEU A 109 8.92 23.39 8.52
N GLY A 110 9.29 23.19 9.78
CA GLY A 110 8.38 23.40 10.91
C GLY A 110 7.94 24.86 11.04
N ALA A 111 8.86 25.80 10.91
CA ALA A 111 8.56 27.24 10.92
C ALA A 111 7.64 27.65 9.75
N ALA A 112 7.88 27.10 8.55
CA ALA A 112 7.08 27.40 7.36
C ALA A 112 5.64 26.80 7.42
N THR A 113 5.47 25.67 8.10
CA THR A 113 4.19 24.94 8.15
C THR A 113 3.41 25.10 9.46
N GLY A 114 4.03 25.66 10.51
CA GLY A 114 3.47 25.67 11.87
C GLY A 114 3.43 24.27 12.53
N ILE A 115 4.17 23.28 11.99
CA ILE A 115 4.23 21.92 12.52
C ILE A 115 5.54 21.76 13.30
N THR A 116 5.48 21.17 14.49
CA THR A 116 6.70 20.96 15.28
C THR A 116 7.68 20.02 14.57
N ALA A 117 8.98 20.29 14.69
CA ALA A 117 10.05 19.44 14.13
C ALA A 117 9.93 17.98 14.62
N ALA A 118 9.46 17.78 15.86
CA ALA A 118 9.20 16.44 16.42
C ALA A 118 8.09 15.70 15.66
N ASN A 119 6.99 16.36 15.31
CA ASN A 119 5.92 15.78 14.53
C ASN A 119 6.33 15.50 13.08
N LEU A 120 7.06 16.45 12.45
CA LEU A 120 7.64 16.24 11.12
C LEU A 120 8.58 15.02 11.11
N SER A 121 9.42 14.86 12.14
CA SER A 121 10.27 13.68 12.30
C SER A 121 9.46 12.39 12.40
N LYS A 122 8.35 12.39 13.16
CA LYS A 122 7.46 11.21 13.26
C LYS A 122 6.81 10.87 11.91
N TYR A 123 6.42 11.88 11.11
CA TYR A 123 5.89 11.68 9.76
C TYR A 123 6.95 11.09 8.83
N GLU A 124 8.17 11.64 8.81
CA GLU A 124 9.26 11.15 7.98
C GLU A 124 9.69 9.71 8.31
N ASN A 125 9.58 9.31 9.58
CA ASN A 125 9.89 7.96 10.03
C ASN A 125 8.68 6.99 9.93
N GLY A 126 7.52 7.46 9.46
CA GLY A 126 6.31 6.65 9.33
C GLY A 126 5.70 6.20 10.67
N LEU A 127 6.05 6.89 11.76
CA LEU A 127 5.51 6.61 13.10
C LEU A 127 4.09 7.21 13.28
N MET A 128 3.76 8.21 12.48
CA MET A 128 2.46 8.87 12.49
C MET A 128 2.06 9.24 11.05
N SER A 129 0.75 9.26 10.78
CA SER A 129 0.24 9.76 9.49
C SER A 129 -0.19 11.21 9.66
N PRO A 130 0.24 12.12 8.76
CA PRO A 130 -0.31 13.47 8.71
C PRO A 130 -1.77 13.44 8.25
N THR A 131 -2.57 14.42 8.66
CA THR A 131 -3.89 14.69 8.08
C THR A 131 -3.73 15.28 6.67
N LEU A 132 -4.81 15.27 5.89
CA LEU A 132 -4.80 15.86 4.54
C LEU A 132 -4.36 17.31 4.56
N ASP A 133 -4.94 18.15 5.44
CA ASP A 133 -4.56 19.55 5.62
C ASP A 133 -3.08 19.71 5.98
N THR A 134 -2.54 18.77 6.75
CA THR A 134 -1.12 18.75 7.11
C THR A 134 -0.25 18.47 5.89
N VAL A 135 -0.68 17.54 5.04
CA VAL A 135 0.02 17.22 3.78
C VAL A 135 0.02 18.42 2.86
N GLU A 136 -1.14 19.06 2.65
CA GLU A 136 -1.25 20.26 1.80
C GLU A 136 -0.34 21.39 2.27
N ARG A 137 -0.31 21.70 3.59
CA ARG A 137 0.60 22.71 4.13
C ARG A 137 2.07 22.39 3.89
N ILE A 138 2.45 21.12 4.03
CA ILE A 138 3.82 20.68 3.78
C ILE A 138 4.15 20.81 2.28
N GLU A 139 3.27 20.39 1.40
CA GLU A 139 3.48 20.47 -0.05
C GLU A 139 3.59 21.91 -0.52
N GLN A 140 2.74 22.81 -0.03
CA GLN A 140 2.82 24.25 -0.29
C GLN A 140 4.15 24.85 0.16
N ALA A 141 4.60 24.53 1.37
CA ALA A 141 5.88 25.03 1.89
C ALA A 141 7.07 24.53 1.08
N LEU A 142 7.03 23.26 0.62
CA LEU A 142 8.07 22.70 -0.22
C LEU A 142 8.06 23.27 -1.65
N ALA A 143 6.89 23.57 -2.22
CA ALA A 143 6.77 24.16 -3.55
C ALA A 143 7.34 25.59 -3.62
N VAL A 144 7.17 26.38 -2.57
CA VAL A 144 7.72 27.75 -2.49
C VAL A 144 9.25 27.76 -2.49
N GLN A 145 9.89 26.70 -1.98
CA GLN A 145 11.34 26.58 -1.85
C GLN A 145 12.03 25.93 -3.07
N GLN A 146 11.25 25.37 -4.01
CA GLN A 146 11.84 24.89 -5.25
C GLN A 146 12.14 26.12 -6.13
N PRO A 147 13.41 26.37 -6.53
CA PRO A 147 13.69 27.39 -7.51
C PRO A 147 12.88 27.06 -8.78
N ARG A 148 12.06 28.01 -9.24
CA ARG A 148 11.43 27.92 -10.55
C ARG A 148 12.55 27.63 -11.54
N ALA A 149 12.49 26.47 -12.22
CA ALA A 149 13.28 26.25 -13.40
C ALA A 149 13.02 27.48 -14.31
N ILE A 150 14.05 28.23 -14.55
CA ILE A 150 14.00 29.39 -15.47
C ILE A 150 13.59 28.75 -16.80
N GLU A 151 12.36 28.98 -17.23
CA GLU A 151 12.00 28.81 -18.63
C GLU A 151 12.93 29.74 -19.39
N GLY A 152 13.97 29.15 -19.98
CA GLY A 152 14.90 29.86 -20.85
C GLY A 152 14.10 30.40 -22.01
N ASP A 153 13.85 31.68 -21.94
CA ASP A 153 13.41 32.52 -23.05
C ASP A 153 14.43 32.38 -24.19
N GLY A 154 14.13 31.50 -25.10
CA GLY A 154 14.86 31.30 -26.36
C GLY A 154 14.21 32.09 -27.46
N ALA A 155 14.08 33.39 -27.30
CA ALA A 155 13.69 34.27 -28.38
C ALA A 155 14.79 35.38 -28.49
N ASP A 156 15.74 35.15 -29.35
CA ASP A 156 16.20 36.20 -30.27
C ASP A 156 17.35 35.69 -31.15
N ALA A 157 17.08 35.45 -32.38
CA ALA A 157 18.03 35.59 -33.48
C ALA A 157 17.29 35.59 -34.81
N ALA A 158 16.50 36.61 -35.00
CA ALA A 158 16.15 37.04 -36.35
C ALA A 158 17.02 38.24 -36.75
N SER A 159 17.41 38.22 -38.01
CA SER A 159 17.96 39.33 -38.76
C SER A 159 19.48 39.42 -38.81
N ILE A 160 20.01 38.98 -39.91
CA ILE A 160 20.84 39.83 -40.78
C ILE A 160 20.76 39.32 -42.22
N THR A 161 20.12 40.12 -43.08
CA THR A 161 20.35 40.25 -44.49
C THR A 161 21.54 41.22 -44.72
N PRO A 162 22.29 41.21 -45.78
CA PRO A 162 21.83 41.44 -47.14
C PRO A 162 22.17 40.33 -48.15
#